data_678364007fe7f781b3c5e4696a14dd30
#
_entry.id   678364007fe7f781b3c5e4696a14dd30
#
_cell.length_a   1.000
_cell.length_b   1.000
_cell.length_c   1.000
_cell.angle_alpha   90.00
_cell.angle_beta   90.00
_cell.angle_gamma   90.00
#
_symmetry.space_group_name_H-M   'P 1'
#
loop_
_entity.id
_entity.type
_entity.pdbx_description
1 polymer ?
#
loop_
_entity_poly.entity_id
_entity_poly.type
_entity_poly.pdbx_seq_one_letter_code
_entity_poly.pdbx_strand_id
1 'polypeptide(L)'
;MRFTKTSVHQPQGSKMQIQTILNRVEKQKGFVYSKASFNKKGELEIEVRPRSNSRAICRGCGKKGSTYDHSSVRQFQFVPLWGIAVFLVYSMRRVNCKECGVTTERVPWACGKNQHTYSFRLFLATWAKRLSWKETAGVFSTSWDSVYRAVQWVVHW
;
A
#
# COMPACT_ATOMS: atom_id res chain seq x y z
N MET A 1 -7.99 -49.99 -36.38
CA MET A 1 -7.80 -48.53 -36.47
C MET A 1 -7.48 -47.99 -35.08
N ARG A 2 -6.24 -47.50 -34.85
CA ARG A 2 -5.82 -46.93 -33.55
C ARG A 2 -5.96 -45.40 -33.67
N PHE A 3 -6.82 -44.80 -32.84
CA PHE A 3 -6.94 -43.36 -32.70
C PHE A 3 -5.81 -42.85 -31.81
N THR A 4 -4.88 -42.14 -32.37
CA THR A 4 -3.85 -41.38 -31.66
C THR A 4 -4.48 -40.16 -30.98
N LYS A 5 -4.43 -40.09 -29.65
CA LYS A 5 -4.84 -38.91 -28.87
C LYS A 5 -3.78 -37.83 -29.09
N THR A 6 -4.13 -36.82 -29.87
CA THR A 6 -3.34 -35.60 -29.97
C THR A 6 -3.57 -34.80 -28.69
N SER A 7 -2.57 -34.69 -27.83
CA SER A 7 -2.62 -33.84 -26.65
C SER A 7 -2.53 -32.35 -27.14
N VAL A 8 -3.65 -31.67 -27.03
CA VAL A 8 -3.69 -30.21 -27.24
C VAL A 8 -2.95 -29.55 -26.07
N HIS A 9 -1.77 -29.05 -26.38
CA HIS A 9 -0.99 -28.21 -25.44
C HIS A 9 -1.72 -26.88 -25.31
N GLN A 10 -2.51 -26.71 -24.24
CA GLN A 10 -3.07 -25.41 -23.90
C GLN A 10 -1.91 -24.48 -23.49
N PRO A 11 -1.78 -23.31 -24.13
CA PRO A 11 -0.82 -22.31 -23.66
C PRO A 11 -1.23 -21.91 -22.23
N GLN A 12 -0.35 -22.13 -21.26
CA GLN A 12 -0.52 -21.63 -19.89
C GLN A 12 -0.48 -20.10 -19.96
N GLY A 13 -1.65 -19.49 -20.08
CA GLY A 13 -1.80 -18.04 -19.91
C GLY A 13 -1.28 -17.69 -18.52
N SER A 14 -0.25 -16.86 -18.45
CA SER A 14 0.26 -16.37 -17.18
C SER A 14 -0.87 -15.67 -16.44
N LYS A 15 -1.35 -16.28 -15.33
CA LYS A 15 -2.39 -15.66 -14.50
C LYS A 15 -1.87 -14.33 -13.99
N MET A 16 -2.40 -13.24 -14.51
CA MET A 16 -2.05 -11.89 -14.03
C MET A 16 -2.60 -11.74 -12.61
N GLN A 17 -1.70 -11.53 -11.66
CA GLN A 17 -2.04 -11.35 -10.26
C GLN A 17 -2.10 -9.84 -9.93
N ILE A 18 -2.94 -9.45 -8.97
CA ILE A 18 -3.13 -8.05 -8.57
C ILE A 18 -1.80 -7.37 -8.16
N GLN A 19 -0.94 -8.08 -7.45
CA GLN A 19 0.37 -7.56 -7.07
C GLN A 19 1.28 -7.30 -8.29
N THR A 20 1.14 -8.04 -9.38
CA THR A 20 1.86 -7.78 -10.64
C THR A 20 1.42 -6.45 -11.24
N ILE A 21 0.11 -6.19 -11.25
CA ILE A 21 -0.45 -4.92 -11.72
C ILE A 21 0.07 -3.77 -10.85
N LEU A 22 -0.02 -3.89 -9.52
CA LEU A 22 0.41 -2.85 -8.58
C LEU A 22 1.92 -2.57 -8.70
N ASN A 23 2.76 -3.60 -8.81
CA ASN A 23 4.20 -3.43 -9.01
C ASN A 23 4.55 -2.71 -10.32
N ARG A 24 3.63 -2.70 -11.30
CA ARG A 24 3.80 -2.02 -12.58
C ARG A 24 3.26 -0.59 -12.56
N VAL A 25 2.09 -0.38 -11.96
CA VAL A 25 1.33 0.87 -12.02
C VAL A 25 1.64 1.79 -10.85
N GLU A 26 1.68 1.25 -9.63
CA GLU A 26 1.89 2.01 -8.37
C GLU A 26 3.24 1.62 -7.75
N LYS A 27 4.32 1.95 -8.45
CA LYS A 27 5.68 1.59 -8.02
C LYS A 27 6.08 2.31 -6.74
N GLN A 28 6.45 1.54 -5.72
CA GLN A 28 7.00 2.07 -4.47
C GLN A 28 8.53 1.90 -4.45
N LYS A 29 9.26 3.02 -4.36
CA LYS A 29 10.73 3.01 -4.38
C LYS A 29 11.29 2.19 -3.22
N GLY A 30 12.06 1.14 -3.54
CA GLY A 30 12.67 0.25 -2.56
C GLY A 30 11.77 -0.85 -2.01
N PHE A 31 10.52 -0.96 -2.49
CA PHE A 31 9.55 -1.95 -2.03
C PHE A 31 8.90 -2.71 -3.18
N VAL A 32 8.25 -3.82 -2.86
CA VAL A 32 7.45 -4.63 -3.78
C VAL A 32 6.17 -5.09 -3.09
N TYR A 33 5.11 -5.22 -3.85
CA TYR A 33 3.89 -5.90 -3.42
C TYR A 33 4.10 -7.41 -3.61
N SER A 34 3.97 -8.20 -2.54
CA SER A 34 4.34 -9.62 -2.54
C SER A 34 3.14 -10.54 -2.59
N LYS A 35 2.20 -10.40 -1.68
CA LYS A 35 1.04 -11.26 -1.55
C LYS A 35 -0.23 -10.43 -1.45
N ALA A 36 -1.32 -10.91 -2.05
CA ALA A 36 -2.64 -10.33 -1.89
C ALA A 36 -3.60 -11.43 -1.41
N SER A 37 -4.42 -11.13 -0.41
CA SER A 37 -5.41 -12.04 0.16
C SER A 37 -6.59 -11.28 0.74
N PHE A 38 -7.77 -11.90 0.75
CA PHE A 38 -8.92 -11.35 1.45
C PHE A 38 -8.86 -11.67 2.94
N ASN A 39 -9.20 -10.71 3.78
CA ASN A 39 -9.39 -10.93 5.20
C ASN A 39 -10.84 -11.40 5.50
N LYS A 40 -11.13 -11.68 6.77
CA LYS A 40 -12.46 -12.16 7.20
C LYS A 40 -13.60 -11.17 6.95
N LYS A 41 -13.29 -9.90 6.73
CA LYS A 41 -14.28 -8.83 6.43
C LYS A 41 -14.51 -8.64 4.94
N GLY A 42 -13.83 -9.41 4.08
CA GLY A 42 -13.89 -9.24 2.62
C GLY A 42 -13.05 -8.06 2.11
N GLU A 43 -12.18 -7.49 2.92
CA GLU A 43 -11.24 -6.44 2.53
C GLU A 43 -9.98 -7.08 1.92
N LEU A 44 -9.37 -6.43 0.94
CA LEU A 44 -8.16 -6.91 0.28
C LEU A 44 -6.92 -6.42 1.02
N GLU A 45 -6.15 -7.33 1.58
CA GLU A 45 -4.86 -7.05 2.20
C GLU A 45 -3.72 -7.37 1.22
N ILE A 46 -2.84 -6.40 1.01
CA ILE A 46 -1.69 -6.51 0.12
C ILE A 46 -0.43 -6.35 0.94
N GLU A 47 0.31 -7.43 1.07
CA GLU A 47 1.58 -7.43 1.78
C GLU A 47 2.64 -6.68 0.98
N VAL A 48 3.30 -5.72 1.63
CA VAL A 48 4.43 -4.98 1.09
C VAL A 48 5.71 -5.46 1.74
N ARG A 49 6.75 -5.66 0.93
CA ARG A 49 8.08 -6.05 1.41
C ARG A 49 9.16 -5.12 0.85
N PRO A 50 10.23 -4.85 1.59
CA PRO A 50 11.38 -4.17 1.03
C PRO A 50 12.07 -5.07 -0.01
N ARG A 51 12.64 -4.46 -1.04
CA ARG A 51 13.54 -5.18 -1.97
C ARG A 51 14.79 -5.63 -1.23
N SER A 52 15.38 -6.76 -1.63
CA SER A 52 16.56 -7.36 -0.97
C SER A 52 17.71 -6.38 -0.77
N ASN A 53 17.93 -5.47 -1.72
CA ASN A 53 18.99 -4.45 -1.66
C ASN A 53 18.53 -3.10 -1.11
N SER A 54 17.30 -3.00 -0.57
CA SER A 54 16.74 -1.75 -0.05
C SER A 54 17.20 -1.54 1.40
N ARG A 55 18.00 -0.49 1.63
CA ARG A 55 18.29 -0.01 2.98
C ARG A 55 17.13 0.84 3.50
N ALA A 56 16.83 0.70 4.78
CA ALA A 56 15.83 1.51 5.43
C ALA A 56 16.27 2.99 5.50
N ILE A 57 15.32 3.91 5.33
CA ILE A 57 15.56 5.36 5.35
C ILE A 57 15.09 5.89 6.70
N CYS A 58 15.96 6.57 7.43
CA CYS A 58 15.64 7.19 8.70
C CYS A 58 14.51 8.22 8.52
N ARG A 59 13.49 8.16 9.36
CA ARG A 59 12.37 9.10 9.31
C ARG A 59 12.79 10.53 9.72
N GLY A 60 13.75 10.66 10.63
CA GLY A 60 14.22 11.96 11.10
C GLY A 60 15.06 12.69 10.06
N CYS A 61 16.25 12.18 9.74
CA CYS A 61 17.22 12.87 8.86
C CYS A 61 17.15 12.43 7.38
N GLY A 62 16.37 11.40 7.02
CA GLY A 62 16.28 10.91 5.65
C GLY A 62 17.48 10.08 5.17
N LYS A 63 18.49 9.85 6.01
CA LYS A 63 19.66 9.05 5.66
C LYS A 63 19.36 7.55 5.70
N LYS A 64 20.06 6.78 4.87
CA LYS A 64 19.97 5.32 4.87
C LYS A 64 20.73 4.76 6.09
N GLY A 65 20.12 3.79 6.78
CA GLY A 65 20.73 3.10 7.90
C GLY A 65 20.53 1.58 7.82
N SER A 66 21.17 0.87 8.73
CA SER A 66 20.95 -0.56 8.94
C SER A 66 19.60 -0.78 9.63
N THR A 67 18.94 -1.88 9.33
CA THR A 67 17.75 -2.30 10.09
C THR A 67 18.18 -2.76 11.47
N TYR A 68 17.61 -2.16 12.50
CA TYR A 68 17.81 -2.57 13.89
C TYR A 68 16.93 -3.77 14.22
N ASP A 69 15.63 -3.61 14.05
CA ASP A 69 14.60 -4.67 14.18
C ASP A 69 13.33 -4.29 13.41
N HIS A 70 12.24 -5.02 13.65
CA HIS A 70 10.93 -4.76 13.07
C HIS A 70 9.94 -4.44 14.18
N SER A 71 9.15 -3.39 13.99
CA SER A 71 8.02 -3.07 14.87
C SER A 71 6.75 -3.82 14.43
N SER A 72 5.66 -3.59 15.15
CA SER A 72 4.36 -4.17 14.81
C SER A 72 3.94 -3.92 13.37
N VAL A 73 3.19 -4.87 12.83
CA VAL A 73 2.57 -4.74 11.50
C VAL A 73 1.62 -3.55 11.49
N ARG A 74 1.69 -2.73 10.45
CA ARG A 74 0.78 -1.61 10.20
C ARG A 74 -0.02 -1.85 8.94
N GLN A 75 -1.28 -1.42 8.98
CA GLN A 75 -2.16 -1.39 7.83
C GLN A 75 -2.31 0.05 7.36
N PHE A 76 -2.25 0.26 6.04
CA PHE A 76 -2.42 1.55 5.41
C PHE A 76 -3.53 1.43 4.37
N GLN A 77 -4.62 2.17 4.57
CA GLN A 77 -5.72 2.17 3.61
C GLN A 77 -5.26 2.75 2.28
N PHE A 78 -5.56 2.01 1.23
CA PHE A 78 -5.21 2.31 -0.16
C PHE A 78 -6.48 2.61 -0.96
N VAL A 79 -6.32 3.03 -2.20
CA VAL A 79 -7.45 3.28 -3.12
C VAL A 79 -8.25 1.98 -3.28
N PRO A 80 -9.58 2.02 -3.09
CA PRO A 80 -10.43 0.83 -3.22
C PRO A 80 -10.41 0.31 -4.65
N LEU A 81 -10.54 -1.01 -4.80
CA LEU A 81 -10.65 -1.69 -6.08
C LEU A 81 -12.07 -2.25 -6.23
N TRP A 82 -12.81 -1.78 -7.24
CA TRP A 82 -14.18 -2.23 -7.51
C TRP A 82 -15.11 -2.20 -6.28
N GLY A 83 -15.00 -1.18 -5.44
CA GLY A 83 -15.77 -1.06 -4.21
C GLY A 83 -15.24 -1.87 -3.01
N ILE A 84 -14.16 -2.65 -3.21
CA ILE A 84 -13.51 -3.43 -2.14
C ILE A 84 -12.47 -2.54 -1.46
N ALA A 85 -12.53 -2.42 -0.13
CA ALA A 85 -11.51 -1.72 0.64
C ALA A 85 -10.16 -2.45 0.53
N VAL A 86 -9.09 -1.71 0.31
CA VAL A 86 -7.74 -2.25 0.13
C VAL A 86 -6.81 -1.70 1.20
N PHE A 87 -6.00 -2.57 1.80
CA PHE A 87 -5.01 -2.22 2.80
C PHE A 87 -3.63 -2.71 2.40
N LEU A 88 -2.64 -1.83 2.44
CA LEU A 88 -1.24 -2.22 2.39
C LEU A 88 -0.81 -2.65 3.78
N VAL A 89 -0.29 -3.86 3.90
CA VAL A 89 0.13 -4.46 5.17
C VAL A 89 1.65 -4.54 5.19
N TYR A 90 2.27 -3.90 6.17
CA TYR A 90 3.72 -3.81 6.25
C TYR A 90 4.24 -3.85 7.69
N SER A 91 5.26 -4.68 7.93
CA SER A 91 6.02 -4.69 9.19
C SER A 91 7.12 -3.64 9.11
N MET A 92 6.92 -2.51 9.82
CA MET A 92 7.82 -1.36 9.78
C MET A 92 9.18 -1.72 10.33
N ARG A 93 10.26 -1.37 9.63
CA ARG A 93 11.63 -1.50 10.13
C ARG A 93 11.96 -0.35 11.09
N ARG A 94 12.70 -0.65 12.15
CA ARG A 94 13.41 0.39 12.89
C ARG A 94 14.84 0.50 12.35
N VAL A 95 15.29 1.72 12.21
CA VAL A 95 16.60 2.06 11.61
C VAL A 95 17.55 2.47 12.71
N ASN A 96 18.73 1.86 12.75
CA ASN A 96 19.82 2.35 13.57
C ASN A 96 20.49 3.52 12.84
N CYS A 97 20.12 4.73 13.17
CA CYS A 97 20.64 5.95 12.57
C CYS A 97 21.75 6.56 13.43
N LYS A 98 22.88 6.87 12.84
CA LYS A 98 24.02 7.48 13.57
C LYS A 98 23.70 8.86 14.18
N GLU A 99 22.75 9.59 13.58
CA GLU A 99 22.38 10.96 14.02
C GLU A 99 21.14 10.98 14.89
N CYS A 100 20.13 10.16 14.57
CA CYS A 100 18.82 10.19 15.23
C CYS A 100 18.63 9.06 16.24
N GLY A 101 19.60 8.14 16.38
CA GLY A 101 19.41 6.92 17.17
C GLY A 101 18.47 5.92 16.49
N VAL A 102 17.88 5.03 17.28
CA VAL A 102 16.93 4.02 16.78
C VAL A 102 15.59 4.67 16.54
N THR A 103 15.16 4.73 15.29
CA THR A 103 13.89 5.35 14.87
C THR A 103 13.19 4.52 13.80
N THR A 104 11.89 4.77 13.59
CA THR A 104 11.11 4.11 12.52
C THR A 104 11.56 4.60 11.15
N GLU A 105 11.53 3.72 10.16
CA GLU A 105 11.82 4.09 8.77
C GLU A 105 10.75 5.02 8.16
N ARG A 106 11.17 5.77 7.14
CA ARG A 106 10.26 6.49 6.25
C ARG A 106 9.81 5.55 5.15
N VAL A 107 8.49 5.41 5.00
CA VAL A 107 7.88 4.68 3.88
C VAL A 107 7.43 5.65 2.79
N PRO A 108 7.48 5.27 1.49
CA PRO A 108 7.15 6.18 0.39
C PRO A 108 5.66 6.43 0.20
N TRP A 109 4.79 5.61 0.77
CA TRP A 109 3.33 5.72 0.58
C TRP A 109 2.57 6.45 1.68
N ALA A 110 3.19 6.75 2.81
CA ALA A 110 2.53 7.42 3.93
C ALA A 110 3.52 8.24 4.77
N CYS A 111 3.00 9.22 5.50
CA CYS A 111 3.77 10.07 6.41
C CYS A 111 3.32 9.87 7.85
N GLY A 112 4.27 9.77 8.73
CA GLY A 112 4.03 9.81 10.16
C GLY A 112 3.23 8.63 10.70
N LYS A 113 2.26 8.95 11.56
CA LYS A 113 1.31 7.98 12.14
C LYS A 113 0.09 7.75 11.24
N ASN A 114 0.06 8.37 10.06
CA ASN A 114 -1.08 8.29 9.14
C ASN A 114 -1.30 6.84 8.68
N GLN A 115 -2.55 6.40 8.71
CA GLN A 115 -2.98 5.07 8.26
C GLN A 115 -3.52 5.09 6.81
N HIS A 116 -3.51 6.24 6.15
CA HIS A 116 -3.91 6.40 4.76
C HIS A 116 -2.69 6.63 3.88
N THR A 117 -2.67 5.98 2.74
CA THR A 117 -1.65 6.24 1.72
C THR A 117 -1.87 7.61 1.06
N TYR A 118 -0.82 8.17 0.48
CA TYR A 118 -0.94 9.43 -0.29
C TYR A 118 -1.94 9.29 -1.44
N SER A 119 -1.92 8.16 -2.15
CA SER A 119 -2.87 7.86 -3.23
C SER A 119 -4.32 7.85 -2.73
N PHE A 120 -4.59 7.26 -1.55
CA PHE A 120 -5.93 7.25 -0.96
C PHE A 120 -6.37 8.65 -0.50
N ARG A 121 -5.47 9.43 0.08
CA ARG A 121 -5.78 10.82 0.47
C ARG A 121 -6.13 11.68 -0.75
N LEU A 122 -5.36 11.58 -1.84
CA LEU A 122 -5.67 12.27 -3.10
C LEU A 122 -7.02 11.81 -3.66
N PHE A 123 -7.29 10.51 -3.61
CA PHE A 123 -8.56 9.92 -4.04
C PHE A 123 -9.74 10.51 -3.24
N LEU A 124 -9.67 10.52 -1.90
CA LEU A 124 -10.71 11.12 -1.05
C LEU A 124 -10.93 12.60 -1.34
N ALA A 125 -9.86 13.38 -1.47
CA ALA A 125 -9.96 14.80 -1.79
C ALA A 125 -10.58 15.06 -3.16
N THR A 126 -10.34 14.18 -4.13
CA THR A 126 -10.95 14.26 -5.46
C THR A 126 -12.46 14.02 -5.41
N TRP A 127 -12.92 13.04 -4.64
CA TRP A 127 -14.35 12.77 -4.46
C TRP A 127 -15.06 13.82 -3.61
N ALA A 128 -14.38 14.40 -2.62
CA ALA A 128 -14.89 15.47 -1.78
C ALA A 128 -15.21 16.77 -2.53
N LYS A 129 -14.83 16.89 -3.81
CA LYS A 129 -15.25 17.97 -4.71
C LYS A 129 -16.66 17.76 -5.28
N ARG A 130 -17.19 16.54 -5.22
CA ARG A 130 -18.46 16.13 -5.84
C ARG A 130 -19.50 15.66 -4.84
N LEU A 131 -19.06 15.12 -3.73
CA LEU A 131 -19.89 14.59 -2.64
C LEU A 131 -19.60 15.38 -1.35
N SER A 132 -20.55 15.41 -0.42
CA SER A 132 -20.23 15.89 0.93
C SER A 132 -19.18 15.01 1.59
N TRP A 133 -18.46 15.55 2.56
CA TRP A 133 -17.43 14.79 3.28
C TRP A 133 -18.00 13.58 4.02
N LYS A 134 -19.24 13.69 4.52
CA LYS A 134 -19.94 12.58 5.17
C LYS A 134 -20.30 11.47 4.18
N GLU A 135 -20.81 11.81 3.00
CA GLU A 135 -21.09 10.85 1.94
C GLU A 135 -19.82 10.19 1.42
N THR A 136 -18.77 10.99 1.16
CA THR A 136 -17.44 10.47 0.76
C THR A 136 -16.92 9.47 1.80
N ALA A 137 -17.02 9.79 3.08
CA ALA A 137 -16.60 8.91 4.16
C ALA A 137 -17.40 7.59 4.18
N GLY A 138 -18.72 7.66 4.00
CA GLY A 138 -19.59 6.48 3.97
C GLY A 138 -19.30 5.58 2.78
N VAL A 139 -19.16 6.14 1.58
CA VAL A 139 -18.90 5.38 0.34
C VAL A 139 -17.54 4.65 0.40
N PHE A 140 -16.52 5.27 0.98
CA PHE A 140 -15.16 4.70 0.99
C PHE A 140 -14.74 4.11 2.33
N SER A 141 -15.70 3.80 3.21
CA SER A 141 -15.46 3.12 4.50
C SER A 141 -14.37 3.78 5.34
N THR A 142 -14.48 5.11 5.49
CA THR A 142 -13.57 5.92 6.29
C THR A 142 -14.34 6.93 7.15
N SER A 143 -13.65 7.75 7.94
CA SER A 143 -14.29 8.81 8.73
C SER A 143 -14.32 10.15 7.97
N TRP A 144 -15.31 11.01 8.28
CA TRP A 144 -15.35 12.37 7.71
C TRP A 144 -14.10 13.19 8.08
N ASP A 145 -13.53 12.98 9.27
CA ASP A 145 -12.27 13.60 9.71
C ASP A 145 -11.09 13.18 8.81
N SER A 146 -11.08 11.92 8.36
CA SER A 146 -10.09 11.45 7.38
C SER A 146 -10.24 12.15 6.03
N VAL A 147 -11.47 12.38 5.58
CA VAL A 147 -11.76 13.13 4.35
C VAL A 147 -11.33 14.58 4.51
N TYR A 148 -11.68 15.22 5.61
CA TYR A 148 -11.27 16.59 5.92
C TYR A 148 -9.74 16.74 5.90
N ARG A 149 -9.01 15.87 6.60
CA ARG A 149 -7.54 15.88 6.62
C ARG A 149 -6.93 15.61 5.25
N ALA A 150 -7.58 14.79 4.43
CA ALA A 150 -7.14 14.55 3.06
C ALA A 150 -7.30 15.81 2.20
N VAL A 151 -8.41 16.51 2.30
CA VAL A 151 -8.65 17.79 1.61
C VAL A 151 -7.66 18.85 2.08
N GLN A 152 -7.50 19.02 3.40
CA GLN A 152 -6.51 19.97 3.95
C GLN A 152 -5.10 19.69 3.42
N TRP A 153 -4.70 18.43 3.38
CA TRP A 153 -3.39 18.06 2.89
C TRP A 153 -3.20 18.45 1.41
N VAL A 154 -4.22 18.26 0.56
CA VAL A 154 -4.15 18.60 -0.87
C VAL A 154 -4.12 20.12 -1.08
N VAL A 155 -4.86 20.88 -0.26
CA VAL A 155 -4.91 22.35 -0.36
C VAL A 155 -3.61 23.03 0.09
N HIS A 156 -2.87 22.40 1.00
CA HIS A 156 -1.62 22.94 1.56
C HIS A 156 -0.35 22.34 0.91
N TRP A 157 -0.50 21.58 -0.17
CA TRP A 157 0.58 20.87 -0.87
C TRP A 157 1.18 21.65 -2.07
#